data_f53e289f30e9e813e91b15045bc343d8
#
_entry.id   f53e289f30e9e813e91b15045bc343d8
#
_cell.length_a   1.000
_cell.length_b   1.000
_cell.length_c   1.000
_cell.angle_alpha   90.00
_cell.angle_beta   90.00
_cell.angle_gamma   90.00
#
_symmetry.space_group_name_H-M   'P 1'
#
loop_
_entity.id
_entity.type
_entity.pdbx_description
1 polymer ?
#
loop_
_entity_poly.entity_id
_entity_poly.type
_entity_poly.pdbx_seq_one_letter_code
_entity_poly.pdbx_strand_id
1 'polypeptide(L)'
;MKKLIFVVTGLIIMSVISAQSLDEIVKKYTEANKLDKVANMKTIKITASMSLMGMDMPMVMWMKNPNKIKSVTTFNGQEMIQVFDGEKGYVVSPMTGSTEPVEMTEDQVKQTLRNSMFQNYMANYFKNGQLALAGEDKVNDKPAYKIKATAEGGTVIDMYIDKSSYLLVKTSTTTSQGGMTITMDSYLSDYTETSGLLIPMKTTSSAQGMDIIINFTKVEVDVPMDDSLFKIK
;
A
#
# COMPACT_ATOMS: atom_id res chain seq x y z
N MET A 1 -64.60 37.47 -18.16
CA MET A 1 -63.47 37.24 -17.22
C MET A 1 -62.66 36.03 -17.73
N LYS A 2 -61.53 36.32 -18.43
CA LYS A 2 -60.67 35.29 -18.99
C LYS A 2 -59.61 34.92 -17.94
N LYS A 3 -59.62 33.68 -17.45
CA LYS A 3 -58.58 33.17 -16.53
C LYS A 3 -57.36 32.72 -17.36
N LEU A 4 -56.23 33.42 -17.14
CA LEU A 4 -54.93 33.10 -17.71
C LEU A 4 -54.31 32.01 -16.84
N ILE A 5 -54.14 30.81 -17.37
CA ILE A 5 -53.43 29.69 -16.72
C ILE A 5 -51.96 29.84 -17.09
N PHE A 6 -51.09 30.20 -16.14
CA PHE A 6 -49.65 30.17 -16.28
C PHE A 6 -49.16 28.73 -16.07
N VAL A 7 -48.73 28.07 -17.14
CA VAL A 7 -48.02 26.76 -17.04
C VAL A 7 -46.54 27.07 -16.85
N VAL A 8 -46.06 26.89 -15.61
CA VAL A 8 -44.62 26.95 -15.33
C VAL A 8 -44.01 25.60 -15.68
N THR A 9 -43.35 25.51 -16.83
CA THR A 9 -42.61 24.36 -17.24
C THR A 9 -41.25 24.38 -16.51
N GLY A 10 -41.15 23.66 -15.40
CA GLY A 10 -39.89 23.48 -14.68
C GLY A 10 -38.92 22.64 -15.50
N LEU A 11 -37.87 23.23 -16.02
CA LEU A 11 -36.76 22.52 -16.64
C LEU A 11 -35.97 21.82 -15.53
N ILE A 12 -36.18 20.51 -15.36
CA ILE A 12 -35.31 19.67 -14.51
C ILE A 12 -34.01 19.45 -15.28
N ILE A 13 -32.98 20.24 -14.95
CA ILE A 13 -31.62 19.96 -15.41
C ILE A 13 -31.13 18.74 -14.61
N MET A 14 -31.29 17.55 -15.18
CA MET A 14 -30.59 16.36 -14.73
C MET A 14 -29.10 16.56 -15.04
N SER A 15 -28.33 17.01 -14.05
CA SER A 15 -26.89 16.88 -14.10
C SER A 15 -26.55 15.40 -14.19
N VAL A 16 -26.17 14.95 -15.37
CA VAL A 16 -25.55 13.63 -15.59
C VAL A 16 -24.21 13.70 -14.88
N ILE A 17 -24.16 13.27 -13.62
CA ILE A 17 -22.90 13.03 -12.93
C ILE A 17 -22.30 11.83 -13.67
N SER A 18 -21.38 12.10 -14.59
CA SER A 18 -20.60 11.07 -15.26
C SER A 18 -19.83 10.31 -14.17
N ALA A 19 -20.25 9.08 -13.90
CA ALA A 19 -19.49 8.21 -13.01
C ALA A 19 -18.10 8.02 -13.62
N GLN A 20 -17.06 8.32 -12.83
CA GLN A 20 -15.68 8.22 -13.28
C GLN A 20 -15.33 6.76 -13.56
N SER A 21 -14.68 6.48 -14.70
CA SER A 21 -14.31 5.11 -15.06
C SER A 21 -13.14 4.61 -14.21
N LEU A 22 -13.02 3.29 -14.07
CA LEU A 22 -11.88 2.67 -13.39
C LEU A 22 -10.55 3.09 -14.00
N ASP A 23 -10.45 3.14 -15.33
CA ASP A 23 -9.25 3.56 -16.07
C ASP A 23 -8.84 4.99 -15.69
N GLU A 24 -9.78 5.91 -15.64
CA GLU A 24 -9.53 7.30 -15.26
C GLU A 24 -9.06 7.42 -13.81
N ILE A 25 -9.65 6.63 -12.89
CA ILE A 25 -9.24 6.61 -11.48
C ILE A 25 -7.80 6.09 -11.35
N VAL A 26 -7.46 4.97 -12.01
CA VAL A 26 -6.13 4.37 -11.99
C VAL A 26 -5.08 5.33 -12.57
N LYS A 27 -5.41 6.03 -13.67
CA LYS A 27 -4.55 7.03 -14.26
C LYS A 27 -4.28 8.18 -13.29
N LYS A 28 -5.33 8.79 -12.73
CA LYS A 28 -5.21 9.91 -11.79
C LYS A 28 -4.49 9.50 -10.49
N TYR A 29 -4.72 8.29 -10.00
CA TYR A 29 -3.96 7.73 -8.88
C TYR A 29 -2.47 7.65 -9.19
N THR A 30 -2.09 7.14 -10.36
CA THR A 30 -0.68 7.03 -10.79
C THR A 30 -0.01 8.40 -10.87
N GLU A 31 -0.71 9.39 -11.46
CA GLU A 31 -0.24 10.77 -11.58
C GLU A 31 -0.11 11.45 -10.21
N ALA A 32 -1.14 11.34 -9.34
CA ALA A 32 -1.15 11.97 -8.03
C ALA A 32 -0.02 11.46 -7.11
N ASN A 33 0.28 10.16 -7.17
CA ASN A 33 1.35 9.55 -6.38
C ASN A 33 2.72 9.60 -7.09
N LYS A 34 2.81 10.18 -8.29
CA LYS A 34 4.05 10.32 -9.09
C LYS A 34 4.75 8.97 -9.35
N LEU A 35 3.97 7.90 -9.51
CA LEU A 35 4.47 6.54 -9.63
C LEU A 35 5.20 6.24 -10.94
N ASP A 36 5.04 7.08 -11.96
CA ASP A 36 5.81 7.05 -13.19
C ASP A 36 7.31 7.25 -12.97
N LYS A 37 7.70 7.99 -11.92
CA LYS A 37 9.09 8.26 -11.58
C LYS A 37 9.80 7.07 -10.94
N VAL A 38 9.04 6.20 -10.28
CA VAL A 38 9.60 5.06 -9.53
C VAL A 38 10.35 4.07 -10.43
N ALA A 39 9.89 3.89 -11.67
CA ALA A 39 10.50 2.96 -12.63
C ALA A 39 11.97 3.30 -12.95
N ASN A 40 12.37 4.58 -12.81
CA ASN A 40 13.72 5.06 -13.08
C ASN A 40 14.64 5.05 -11.85
N MET A 41 14.10 4.81 -10.66
CA MET A 41 14.88 4.76 -9.42
C MET A 41 15.61 3.43 -9.30
N LYS A 42 16.85 3.48 -8.82
CA LYS A 42 17.70 2.30 -8.64
C LYS A 42 17.60 1.73 -7.23
N THR A 43 17.54 2.60 -6.25
CA THR A 43 17.52 2.20 -4.83
C THR A 43 16.63 3.14 -4.02
N ILE A 44 16.02 2.59 -2.96
CA ILE A 44 15.25 3.35 -1.96
C ILE A 44 15.67 2.84 -0.58
N LYS A 45 16.02 3.78 0.32
CA LYS A 45 16.26 3.49 1.73
C LYS A 45 15.23 4.24 2.57
N ILE A 46 14.58 3.55 3.48
CA ILE A 46 13.59 4.11 4.38
C ILE A 46 14.05 3.88 5.81
N THR A 47 14.12 4.94 6.60
CA THR A 47 14.23 4.88 8.05
C THR A 47 12.85 5.11 8.64
N ALA A 48 12.44 4.26 9.56
CA ALA A 48 11.11 4.27 10.13
C ALA A 48 11.14 3.89 11.62
N SER A 49 10.02 4.11 12.30
CA SER A 49 9.67 3.49 13.57
C SER A 49 8.42 2.64 13.38
N MET A 50 8.44 1.42 13.86
CA MET A 50 7.26 0.57 13.94
C MET A 50 6.81 0.50 15.40
N SER A 51 5.54 0.81 15.66
CA SER A 51 4.94 0.67 16.99
C SER A 51 3.96 -0.49 16.99
N LEU A 52 4.14 -1.41 17.91
CA LEU A 52 3.26 -2.55 18.15
C LEU A 52 2.95 -2.61 19.64
N MET A 53 1.66 -2.59 20.01
CA MET A 53 1.20 -2.62 21.42
C MET A 53 1.88 -1.56 22.30
N GLY A 54 2.17 -0.36 21.73
CA GLY A 54 2.83 0.75 22.44
C GLY A 54 4.35 0.62 22.58
N MET A 55 4.96 -0.41 21.99
CA MET A 55 6.41 -0.58 21.94
C MET A 55 6.93 -0.05 20.60
N ASP A 56 7.83 0.93 20.66
CA ASP A 56 8.45 1.50 19.46
C ASP A 56 9.74 0.75 19.10
N MET A 57 9.81 0.31 17.87
CA MET A 57 10.91 -0.46 17.30
C MET A 57 11.52 0.30 16.12
N PRO A 58 12.80 0.71 16.19
CA PRO A 58 13.47 1.25 15.02
C PRO A 58 13.46 0.26 13.86
N MET A 59 13.20 0.78 12.66
CA MET A 59 13.13 -0.02 11.44
C MET A 59 13.90 0.66 10.32
N VAL A 60 14.65 -0.11 9.55
CA VAL A 60 15.27 0.37 8.32
C VAL A 60 14.97 -0.61 7.20
N MET A 61 14.56 -0.07 6.06
CA MET A 61 14.29 -0.84 4.85
C MET A 61 15.22 -0.37 3.74
N TRP A 62 15.75 -1.31 2.98
CA TRP A 62 16.54 -1.09 1.77
C TRP A 62 15.86 -1.84 0.63
N MET A 63 15.69 -1.16 -0.47
CA MET A 63 15.13 -1.72 -1.69
C MET A 63 16.06 -1.40 -2.85
N LYS A 64 16.34 -2.38 -3.71
CA LYS A 64 17.12 -2.21 -4.92
C LYS A 64 16.38 -2.82 -6.11
N ASN A 65 16.20 -1.99 -7.13
CA ASN A 65 15.54 -2.42 -8.37
C ASN A 65 16.32 -3.56 -9.04
N PRO A 66 15.68 -4.62 -9.59
CA PRO A 66 14.24 -4.69 -9.76
C PRO A 66 13.47 -5.22 -8.54
N ASN A 67 14.07 -6.02 -7.66
CA ASN A 67 13.29 -6.79 -6.68
C ASN A 67 14.04 -7.15 -5.40
N LYS A 68 15.22 -6.60 -5.12
CA LYS A 68 15.92 -6.87 -3.85
C LYS A 68 15.34 -6.03 -2.72
N ILE A 69 15.07 -6.66 -1.59
CA ILE A 69 14.48 -6.01 -0.41
C ILE A 69 15.19 -6.54 0.83
N LYS A 70 15.52 -5.64 1.77
CA LYS A 70 15.92 -5.99 3.12
C LYS A 70 15.21 -5.07 4.10
N SER A 71 14.67 -5.63 5.16
CA SER A 71 14.20 -4.87 6.32
C SER A 71 14.86 -5.37 7.59
N VAL A 72 15.19 -4.45 8.47
CA VAL A 72 15.73 -4.73 9.80
C VAL A 72 14.88 -3.96 10.80
N THR A 73 14.29 -4.67 11.74
CA THR A 73 13.52 -4.09 12.86
C THR A 73 14.21 -4.51 14.15
N THR A 74 14.52 -3.55 15.02
CA THR A 74 15.18 -3.83 16.29
C THR A 74 14.17 -3.88 17.42
N PHE A 75 14.10 -5.00 18.12
CA PHE A 75 13.27 -5.21 19.28
C PHE A 75 14.12 -5.67 20.46
N ASN A 76 14.11 -4.93 21.56
CA ASN A 76 14.91 -5.23 22.77
C ASN A 76 16.40 -5.50 22.46
N GLY A 77 16.99 -4.76 21.54
CA GLY A 77 18.38 -4.91 21.12
C GLY A 77 18.66 -6.10 20.21
N GLN A 78 17.65 -6.86 19.83
CA GLN A 78 17.74 -7.96 18.87
C GLN A 78 17.17 -7.53 17.52
N GLU A 79 17.83 -7.94 16.43
CA GLU A 79 17.41 -7.60 15.07
C GLU A 79 16.53 -8.71 14.50
N MET A 80 15.34 -8.33 14.05
CA MET A 80 14.51 -9.13 13.17
C MET A 80 14.83 -8.72 11.74
N ILE A 81 15.31 -9.67 10.93
CA ILE A 81 15.76 -9.41 9.56
C ILE A 81 14.85 -10.15 8.60
N GLN A 82 14.39 -9.44 7.58
CA GLN A 82 13.74 -10.02 6.43
C GLN A 82 14.51 -9.57 5.20
N VAL A 83 14.94 -10.51 4.37
CA VAL A 83 15.72 -10.20 3.18
C VAL A 83 15.29 -11.06 2.00
N PHE A 84 15.22 -10.45 0.81
CA PHE A 84 15.06 -11.11 -0.47
C PHE A 84 16.15 -10.60 -1.41
N ASP A 85 17.00 -11.49 -1.92
CA ASP A 85 18.17 -11.14 -2.72
C ASP A 85 17.89 -11.04 -4.23
N GLY A 86 16.62 -11.27 -4.62
CA GLY A 86 16.17 -11.34 -6.01
C GLY A 86 15.83 -12.75 -6.47
N GLU A 87 16.29 -13.77 -5.73
CA GLU A 87 16.05 -15.19 -6.02
C GLU A 87 15.47 -15.91 -4.80
N LYS A 88 16.06 -15.71 -3.62
CA LYS A 88 15.67 -16.35 -2.37
C LYS A 88 15.39 -15.34 -1.28
N GLY A 89 14.42 -15.67 -0.41
CA GLY A 89 14.09 -14.89 0.75
C GLY A 89 14.42 -15.62 2.05
N TYR A 90 14.83 -14.87 3.07
CA TYR A 90 15.13 -15.36 4.41
C TYR A 90 14.57 -14.45 5.50
N VAL A 91 14.19 -15.07 6.60
CA VAL A 91 13.79 -14.39 7.84
C VAL A 91 14.69 -14.85 8.96
N VAL A 92 15.21 -13.89 9.75
CA VAL A 92 15.82 -14.13 11.04
C VAL A 92 14.91 -13.48 12.08
N SER A 93 14.41 -14.27 13.02
CA SER A 93 13.49 -13.76 14.05
C SER A 93 13.86 -14.34 15.43
N PRO A 94 14.66 -13.61 16.22
CA PRO A 94 15.00 -14.05 17.58
C PRO A 94 13.77 -14.29 18.49
N MET A 95 12.62 -13.69 18.16
CA MET A 95 11.37 -13.92 18.89
C MET A 95 10.89 -15.36 18.82
N THR A 96 11.31 -16.14 17.83
CA THR A 96 11.00 -17.58 17.71
C THR A 96 12.00 -18.46 18.45
N GLY A 97 12.97 -17.86 19.16
CA GLY A 97 14.03 -18.58 19.88
C GLY A 97 15.20 -19.06 19.00
N SER A 98 15.19 -18.69 17.70
CA SER A 98 16.27 -19.02 16.77
C SER A 98 16.83 -17.76 16.11
N THR A 99 18.14 -17.67 16.07
CA THR A 99 18.87 -16.66 15.28
C THR A 99 19.31 -17.19 13.90
N GLU A 100 19.01 -18.45 13.61
CA GLU A 100 19.32 -19.05 12.33
C GLU A 100 18.36 -18.55 11.25
N PRO A 101 18.87 -18.25 10.04
CA PRO A 101 18.05 -17.85 8.93
C PRO A 101 17.10 -18.98 8.48
N VAL A 102 15.82 -18.64 8.33
CA VAL A 102 14.80 -19.55 7.79
C VAL A 102 14.42 -19.08 6.40
N GLU A 103 14.47 -19.98 5.41
CA GLU A 103 14.07 -19.66 4.03
C GLU A 103 12.57 -19.37 3.97
N MET A 104 12.21 -18.29 3.27
CA MET A 104 10.81 -17.88 3.08
C MET A 104 10.09 -18.85 2.16
N THR A 105 8.83 -19.11 2.44
CA THR A 105 7.92 -19.74 1.48
C THR A 105 7.66 -18.83 0.29
N GLU A 106 7.18 -19.38 -0.84
CA GLU A 106 6.81 -18.58 -2.01
C GLU A 106 5.78 -17.49 -1.68
N ASP A 107 4.81 -17.79 -0.82
CA ASP A 107 3.79 -16.82 -0.41
C ASP A 107 4.39 -15.68 0.42
N GLN A 108 5.34 -15.96 1.30
CA GLN A 108 6.07 -14.94 2.05
C GLN A 108 6.92 -14.05 1.12
N VAL A 109 7.57 -14.64 0.11
CA VAL A 109 8.30 -13.88 -0.91
C VAL A 109 7.34 -12.97 -1.68
N LYS A 110 6.21 -13.49 -2.16
CA LYS A 110 5.18 -12.70 -2.86
C LYS A 110 4.67 -11.54 -1.99
N GLN A 111 4.45 -11.79 -0.70
CA GLN A 111 4.04 -10.75 0.24
C GLN A 111 5.12 -9.70 0.44
N THR A 112 6.38 -10.11 0.56
CA THR A 112 7.53 -9.19 0.68
C THR A 112 7.64 -8.30 -0.55
N LEU A 113 7.53 -8.88 -1.74
CA LEU A 113 7.57 -8.13 -3.00
C LEU A 113 6.42 -7.15 -3.14
N ARG A 114 5.22 -7.48 -2.65
CA ARG A 114 4.08 -6.54 -2.62
C ARG A 114 4.35 -5.27 -1.79
N ASN A 115 5.31 -5.30 -0.88
CA ASN A 115 5.72 -4.13 -0.12
C ASN A 115 6.79 -3.29 -0.83
N SER A 116 7.21 -3.69 -2.04
CA SER A 116 8.19 -2.95 -2.83
C SER A 116 7.61 -1.65 -3.37
N MET A 117 8.29 -0.54 -3.14
CA MET A 117 7.90 0.75 -3.70
C MET A 117 8.19 0.87 -5.20
N PHE A 118 8.97 -0.06 -5.79
CA PHE A 118 9.26 -0.07 -7.24
C PHE A 118 8.09 -0.56 -8.09
N GLN A 119 7.01 -1.01 -7.49
CA GLN A 119 5.87 -1.59 -8.20
C GLN A 119 4.63 -0.70 -8.07
N ASN A 120 4.07 -0.29 -9.21
CA ASN A 120 2.72 0.26 -9.24
C ASN A 120 1.72 -0.90 -9.29
N TYR A 121 1.39 -1.46 -8.13
CA TYR A 121 0.50 -2.62 -8.04
C TYR A 121 -0.89 -2.33 -8.60
N MET A 122 -1.42 -1.12 -8.40
CA MET A 122 -2.72 -0.76 -8.95
C MET A 122 -2.70 -0.83 -10.48
N ALA A 123 -1.67 -0.26 -11.13
CA ALA A 123 -1.54 -0.33 -12.57
C ALA A 123 -1.31 -1.78 -13.07
N ASN A 124 -0.54 -2.59 -12.33
CA ASN A 124 -0.31 -3.98 -12.66
C ASN A 124 -1.62 -4.80 -12.55
N TYR A 125 -2.38 -4.66 -11.47
CA TYR A 125 -3.69 -5.31 -11.32
C TYR A 125 -4.67 -4.86 -12.40
N PHE A 126 -4.66 -3.58 -12.76
CA PHE A 126 -5.50 -3.05 -13.83
C PHE A 126 -5.16 -3.70 -15.18
N LYS A 127 -3.87 -3.71 -15.55
CA LYS A 127 -3.38 -4.32 -16.79
C LYS A 127 -3.74 -5.80 -16.89
N ASN A 128 -3.75 -6.52 -15.77
CA ASN A 128 -4.06 -7.93 -15.70
C ASN A 128 -5.57 -8.22 -15.57
N GLY A 129 -6.45 -7.19 -15.62
CA GLY A 129 -7.89 -7.38 -15.47
C GLY A 129 -8.33 -7.81 -14.07
N GLN A 130 -7.50 -7.57 -13.06
CA GLN A 130 -7.71 -7.98 -11.67
C GLN A 130 -8.38 -6.90 -10.81
N LEU A 131 -8.71 -5.73 -11.40
CA LEU A 131 -9.41 -4.65 -10.71
C LEU A 131 -10.87 -4.56 -11.13
N ALA A 132 -11.71 -4.22 -10.16
CA ALA A 132 -13.09 -3.84 -10.36
C ALA A 132 -13.43 -2.59 -9.54
N LEU A 133 -14.14 -1.63 -10.15
CA LEU A 133 -14.72 -0.51 -9.40
C LEU A 133 -15.92 -1.06 -8.60
N ALA A 134 -15.79 -1.08 -7.28
CA ALA A 134 -16.81 -1.61 -6.37
C ALA A 134 -17.78 -0.53 -5.85
N GLY A 135 -17.66 0.70 -6.38
CA GLY A 135 -18.52 1.83 -6.02
C GLY A 135 -17.78 2.90 -5.25
N GLU A 136 -18.49 3.55 -4.36
CA GLU A 136 -17.99 4.64 -3.52
C GLU A 136 -18.25 4.33 -2.05
N ASP A 137 -17.41 4.87 -1.18
CA ASP A 137 -17.53 4.72 0.29
C ASP A 137 -16.95 5.97 0.96
N LYS A 138 -16.89 5.97 2.28
CA LYS A 138 -16.25 7.03 3.05
C LYS A 138 -15.11 6.47 3.90
N VAL A 139 -14.00 7.21 3.94
CA VAL A 139 -12.89 6.97 4.85
C VAL A 139 -12.70 8.23 5.68
N ASN A 140 -12.87 8.13 7.01
CA ASN A 140 -12.84 9.29 7.92
C ASN A 140 -13.75 10.44 7.43
N ASP A 141 -15.01 10.11 7.08
CA ASP A 141 -16.05 11.00 6.56
C ASP A 141 -15.76 11.65 5.19
N LYS A 142 -14.62 11.34 4.55
CA LYS A 142 -14.27 11.83 3.21
C LYS A 142 -14.69 10.83 2.14
N PRO A 143 -15.28 11.30 1.02
CA PRO A 143 -15.66 10.42 -0.08
C PRO A 143 -14.45 9.74 -0.73
N ALA A 144 -14.56 8.45 -0.99
CA ALA A 144 -13.52 7.65 -1.64
C ALA A 144 -14.12 6.72 -2.70
N TYR A 145 -13.39 6.48 -3.78
CA TYR A 145 -13.67 5.37 -4.70
C TYR A 145 -13.21 4.08 -4.05
N LYS A 146 -14.07 3.07 -4.07
CA LYS A 146 -13.74 1.72 -3.62
C LYS A 146 -13.39 0.86 -4.83
N ILE A 147 -12.15 0.40 -4.90
CA ILE A 147 -11.63 -0.47 -5.95
C ILE A 147 -11.27 -1.81 -5.31
N LYS A 148 -11.80 -2.89 -5.88
CA LYS A 148 -11.47 -4.25 -5.45
C LYS A 148 -10.38 -4.83 -6.35
N ALA A 149 -9.30 -5.32 -5.76
CA ALA A 149 -8.30 -6.15 -6.42
C ALA A 149 -8.44 -7.61 -5.97
N THR A 150 -8.30 -8.54 -6.91
CA THR A 150 -8.20 -9.97 -6.60
C THR A 150 -6.79 -10.44 -6.95
N ALA A 151 -5.97 -10.65 -5.91
CA ALA A 151 -4.62 -11.14 -6.08
C ALA A 151 -4.60 -12.67 -6.26
N GLU A 152 -3.47 -13.19 -6.74
CA GLU A 152 -3.24 -14.63 -6.79
C GLU A 152 -3.41 -15.27 -5.41
N GLY A 153 -3.90 -16.51 -5.36
CA GLY A 153 -4.19 -17.21 -4.11
C GLY A 153 -5.50 -16.78 -3.44
N GLY A 154 -6.36 -15.97 -4.12
CA GLY A 154 -7.69 -15.60 -3.62
C GLY A 154 -7.68 -14.48 -2.59
N THR A 155 -6.53 -13.82 -2.35
CA THR A 155 -6.49 -12.63 -1.50
C THR A 155 -7.28 -11.50 -2.14
N VAL A 156 -8.22 -10.92 -1.40
CA VAL A 156 -9.01 -9.77 -1.83
C VAL A 156 -8.47 -8.52 -1.14
N ILE A 157 -8.25 -7.46 -1.93
CA ILE A 157 -7.79 -6.17 -1.45
C ILE A 157 -8.79 -5.11 -1.89
N ASP A 158 -9.51 -4.52 -0.95
CA ASP A 158 -10.30 -3.32 -1.18
C ASP A 158 -9.41 -2.10 -0.99
N MET A 159 -9.25 -1.29 -2.03
CA MET A 159 -8.46 -0.06 -2.04
C MET A 159 -9.40 1.14 -2.07
N TYR A 160 -9.16 2.12 -1.20
CA TYR A 160 -9.98 3.32 -1.09
C TYR A 160 -9.15 4.52 -1.53
N ILE A 161 -9.57 5.13 -2.65
CA ILE A 161 -8.91 6.28 -3.27
C ILE A 161 -9.73 7.53 -2.95
N ASP A 162 -9.14 8.49 -2.25
CA ASP A 162 -9.79 9.77 -1.95
C ASP A 162 -10.21 10.49 -3.24
N LYS A 163 -11.47 10.91 -3.33
CA LYS A 163 -12.03 11.48 -4.56
C LYS A 163 -11.46 12.84 -4.93
N SER A 164 -10.90 13.56 -3.97
CA SER A 164 -10.35 14.91 -4.20
C SER A 164 -8.87 14.90 -4.57
N SER A 165 -8.09 14.06 -3.93
CA SER A 165 -6.62 13.99 -4.07
C SER A 165 -6.14 12.84 -4.95
N TYR A 166 -6.97 11.82 -5.17
CA TYR A 166 -6.61 10.54 -5.81
C TYR A 166 -5.49 9.79 -5.06
N LEU A 167 -5.32 10.04 -3.77
CA LEU A 167 -4.40 9.29 -2.94
C LEU A 167 -5.07 8.04 -2.37
N LEU A 168 -4.30 6.98 -2.18
CA LEU A 168 -4.74 5.78 -1.48
C LEU A 168 -4.81 6.09 0.02
N VAL A 169 -6.00 6.11 0.61
CA VAL A 169 -6.19 6.48 2.02
C VAL A 169 -6.49 5.30 2.94
N LYS A 170 -6.93 4.17 2.37
CA LYS A 170 -7.17 2.93 3.10
C LYS A 170 -7.01 1.73 2.18
N THR A 171 -6.51 0.63 2.72
CA THR A 171 -6.68 -0.72 2.15
C THR A 171 -7.35 -1.63 3.18
N SER A 172 -8.16 -2.57 2.70
CA SER A 172 -8.72 -3.66 3.52
C SER A 172 -8.36 -4.97 2.85
N THR A 173 -7.42 -5.71 3.43
CA THR A 173 -6.93 -6.97 2.88
C THR A 173 -7.56 -8.14 3.59
N THR A 174 -8.26 -8.98 2.83
CA THR A 174 -8.92 -10.19 3.35
C THR A 174 -8.23 -11.42 2.81
N THR A 175 -7.77 -12.27 3.72
CA THR A 175 -7.14 -13.56 3.42
C THR A 175 -7.87 -14.67 4.12
N SER A 176 -7.93 -15.84 3.48
CA SER A 176 -8.47 -17.06 4.10
C SER A 176 -7.33 -18.06 4.25
N GLN A 177 -7.05 -18.46 5.50
CA GLN A 177 -6.01 -19.43 5.82
C GLN A 177 -6.52 -20.42 6.87
N GLY A 178 -6.44 -21.71 6.57
CA GLY A 178 -6.86 -22.76 7.51
C GLY A 178 -8.35 -22.70 7.89
N GLY A 179 -9.22 -22.21 6.99
CA GLY A 179 -10.66 -22.05 7.26
C GLY A 179 -11.02 -20.79 8.06
N MET A 180 -10.04 -20.00 8.48
CA MET A 180 -10.26 -18.70 9.11
C MET A 180 -10.11 -17.58 8.09
N THR A 181 -10.99 -16.59 8.16
CA THR A 181 -10.90 -15.36 7.37
C THR A 181 -10.35 -14.25 8.26
N ILE A 182 -9.25 -13.65 7.82
CA ILE A 182 -8.60 -12.53 8.53
C ILE A 182 -8.71 -11.32 7.62
N THR A 183 -9.22 -10.23 8.17
CA THR A 183 -9.22 -8.91 7.50
C THR A 183 -8.29 -7.97 8.24
N MET A 184 -7.41 -7.31 7.49
CA MET A 184 -6.51 -6.28 8.00
C MET A 184 -6.82 -4.97 7.29
N ASP A 185 -7.19 -3.97 8.07
CA ASP A 185 -7.38 -2.59 7.60
C ASP A 185 -6.09 -1.81 7.80
N SER A 186 -5.66 -1.08 6.76
CA SER A 186 -4.49 -0.21 6.81
C SER A 186 -4.87 1.19 6.32
N TYR A 187 -4.64 2.19 7.14
CA TYR A 187 -4.87 3.61 6.84
C TYR A 187 -3.55 4.29 6.53
N LEU A 188 -3.50 5.02 5.42
CA LEU A 188 -2.33 5.73 4.93
C LEU A 188 -2.56 7.23 5.08
N SER A 189 -1.62 7.94 5.73
CA SER A 189 -1.75 9.38 6.02
C SER A 189 -0.39 10.09 5.93
N ASP A 190 -0.43 11.41 6.21
CA ASP A 190 0.75 12.28 6.29
C ASP A 190 1.58 12.26 4.99
N TYR A 191 0.87 12.30 3.84
CA TYR A 191 1.50 12.29 2.54
C TYR A 191 2.47 13.46 2.37
N THR A 192 3.73 13.15 2.10
CA THR A 192 4.82 14.12 1.97
C THR A 192 5.56 13.90 0.66
N GLU A 193 5.82 14.98 -0.06
CA GLU A 193 6.69 14.92 -1.23
C GLU A 193 8.15 14.79 -0.80
N THR A 194 8.78 13.69 -1.20
CA THR A 194 10.16 13.41 -0.89
C THR A 194 10.86 12.79 -2.08
N SER A 195 12.01 13.33 -2.48
CA SER A 195 12.79 12.82 -3.63
C SER A 195 11.98 12.64 -4.92
N GLY A 196 10.96 13.49 -5.12
CA GLY A 196 10.10 13.45 -6.28
C GLY A 196 8.96 12.43 -6.24
N LEU A 197 8.79 11.71 -5.14
CA LEU A 197 7.66 10.82 -4.85
C LEU A 197 6.71 11.46 -3.84
N LEU A 198 5.44 11.16 -3.93
CA LEU A 198 4.45 11.48 -2.89
C LEU A 198 4.19 10.21 -2.08
N ILE A 199 4.66 10.20 -0.82
CA ILE A 199 4.72 9.01 0.02
C ILE A 199 3.89 9.22 1.29
N PRO A 200 3.05 8.24 1.70
CA PRO A 200 2.44 8.26 3.02
C PRO A 200 3.52 8.04 4.09
N MET A 201 3.73 9.03 4.95
CA MET A 201 4.74 8.93 6.00
C MET A 201 4.23 8.14 7.21
N LYS A 202 2.92 7.87 7.27
CA LYS A 202 2.31 7.07 8.33
C LYS A 202 1.36 6.03 7.76
N THR A 203 1.50 4.80 8.25
CA THR A 203 0.54 3.72 8.02
C THR A 203 0.10 3.15 9.37
N THR A 204 -1.21 3.09 9.58
CA THR A 204 -1.80 2.43 10.76
C THR A 204 -2.58 1.21 10.29
N SER A 205 -2.12 0.04 10.65
CA SER A 205 -2.77 -1.24 10.30
C SER A 205 -3.41 -1.84 11.54
N SER A 206 -4.64 -2.34 11.39
CA SER A 206 -5.38 -2.99 12.47
C SER A 206 -5.90 -4.35 12.02
N ALA A 207 -5.63 -5.37 12.81
CA ALA A 207 -6.16 -6.71 12.62
C ALA A 207 -6.43 -7.36 13.98
N GLN A 208 -7.62 -7.92 14.16
CA GLN A 208 -8.00 -8.64 15.38
C GLN A 208 -7.77 -7.87 16.70
N GLY A 209 -7.94 -6.52 16.66
CA GLY A 209 -7.74 -5.66 17.81
C GLY A 209 -6.28 -5.32 18.14
N MET A 210 -5.34 -5.71 17.28
CA MET A 210 -3.94 -5.29 17.35
C MET A 210 -3.65 -4.22 16.33
N ASP A 211 -3.04 -3.12 16.78
CA ASP A 211 -2.62 -2.01 15.92
C ASP A 211 -1.11 -2.04 15.72
N ILE A 212 -0.71 -1.92 14.45
CA ILE A 212 0.66 -1.74 14.02
C ILE A 212 0.74 -0.35 13.36
N ILE A 213 1.59 0.51 13.90
CA ILE A 213 1.81 1.84 13.34
C ILE A 213 3.23 1.90 12.79
N ILE A 214 3.36 2.29 11.53
CA ILE A 214 4.66 2.53 10.90
C ILE A 214 4.74 4.01 10.54
N ASN A 215 5.76 4.69 11.10
CA ASN A 215 6.06 6.09 10.81
C ASN A 215 7.39 6.16 10.05
N PHE A 216 7.37 6.61 8.80
CA PHE A 216 8.58 6.88 8.04
C PHE A 216 9.17 8.21 8.52
N THR A 217 10.43 8.19 8.90
CA THR A 217 11.16 9.38 9.36
C THR A 217 12.08 9.94 8.29
N LYS A 218 12.56 9.08 7.37
CA LYS A 218 13.42 9.49 6.26
C LYS A 218 13.24 8.54 5.07
N VAL A 219 13.18 9.10 3.87
CA VAL A 219 13.20 8.35 2.61
C VAL A 219 14.31 8.92 1.74
N GLU A 220 15.20 8.06 1.28
CA GLU A 220 16.36 8.39 0.44
C GLU A 220 16.30 7.55 -0.82
N VAL A 221 16.46 8.18 -1.99
CA VAL A 221 16.46 7.47 -3.28
C VAL A 221 17.83 7.55 -3.91
N ASP A 222 18.13 6.58 -4.78
CA ASP A 222 19.36 6.46 -5.55
C ASP A 222 20.65 6.53 -4.70
N VAL A 223 20.56 6.09 -3.44
CA VAL A 223 21.74 5.95 -2.58
C VAL A 223 22.52 4.70 -2.97
N PRO A 224 23.87 4.74 -2.93
CA PRO A 224 24.70 3.57 -3.24
C PRO A 224 24.37 2.39 -2.32
N MET A 225 24.11 1.21 -2.90
CA MET A 225 23.87 -0.03 -2.17
C MET A 225 24.64 -1.18 -2.82
N ASP A 226 25.51 -1.82 -2.03
CA ASP A 226 26.19 -3.02 -2.45
C ASP A 226 25.24 -4.24 -2.40
N ASP A 227 25.40 -5.18 -3.32
CA ASP A 227 24.57 -6.38 -3.38
C ASP A 227 24.74 -7.30 -2.17
N SER A 228 25.89 -7.24 -1.48
CA SER A 228 26.13 -7.99 -0.25
C SER A 228 25.18 -7.58 0.89
N LEU A 229 24.60 -6.36 0.83
CA LEU A 229 23.58 -5.92 1.77
C LEU A 229 22.34 -6.84 1.79
N PHE A 230 22.02 -7.44 0.64
CA PHE A 230 20.85 -8.30 0.45
C PHE A 230 21.16 -9.79 0.62
N LYS A 231 22.37 -10.12 1.07
CA LYS A 231 22.74 -11.51 1.41
C LYS A 231 22.60 -11.72 2.93
N ILE A 232 22.12 -12.92 3.27
CA ILE A 232 22.18 -13.37 4.66
C ILE A 232 23.59 -13.89 4.92
N LYS A 233 24.18 -13.54 6.03
CA LYS A 233 25.50 -14.02 6.45
C LYS A 233 25.35 -15.17 7.39
#